data_bd9dd1239681c83473d302f186c7d889
#
_entry.id   bd9dd1239681c83473d302f186c7d889
#
_cell.length_a   1.000
_cell.length_b   1.000
_cell.length_c   1.000
_cell.angle_alpha   90.00
_cell.angle_beta   90.00
_cell.angle_gamma   90.00
#
_symmetry.space_group_name_H-M   'P 1'
#
loop_
_entity.id
_entity.type
_entity.pdbx_description
1 polymer ?
#
loop_
_entity_poly.entity_id
_entity_poly.type
_entity_poly.pdbx_seq_one_letter_code
_entity_poly.pdbx_strand_id
1 'polypeptide(L)'
;MAQYKVIVRTSVSMELNKIPKKDVKRILTVIRSLSKNPRPPQSKKLSGEEKYRLRCGVYRVLYEIQDEELIVCIVRARHRKDVYR
;
A
#
# COMPACT_ATOMS: atom_id res chain seq x y z
N MET A 1 -17.13 12.13 7.19
CA MET A 1 -15.73 12.22 6.85
C MET A 1 -15.46 11.61 5.50
N ALA A 2 -14.55 12.22 4.74
CA ALA A 2 -14.20 11.70 3.45
C ALA A 2 -13.48 10.36 3.59
N GLN A 3 -13.82 9.42 2.71
CA GLN A 3 -13.12 8.15 2.63
C GLN A 3 -12.49 8.03 1.25
N TYR A 4 -11.31 7.47 1.22
CA TYR A 4 -10.60 7.25 -0.04
C TYR A 4 -11.00 5.91 -0.62
N LYS A 5 -11.15 5.87 -1.94
CA LYS A 5 -11.33 4.61 -2.66
C LYS A 5 -9.96 3.96 -2.83
N VAL A 6 -9.83 2.72 -2.41
CA VAL A 6 -8.57 1.99 -2.53
C VAL A 6 -8.61 1.13 -3.79
N ILE A 7 -7.65 1.35 -4.67
CA ILE A 7 -7.52 0.60 -5.90
C ILE A 7 -6.25 -0.24 -5.82
N VAL A 8 -6.36 -1.53 -6.10
CA VAL A 8 -5.22 -2.44 -6.12
C VAL A 8 -4.94 -2.85 -7.56
N ARG A 9 -3.75 -2.54 -8.05
CA ARG A 9 -3.36 -2.89 -9.42
C ARG A 9 -3.30 -4.40 -9.59
N THR A 10 -3.58 -4.87 -10.80
CA THR A 10 -3.51 -6.29 -11.14
C THR A 10 -2.13 -6.86 -10.81
N SER A 11 -1.07 -6.11 -11.11
CA SER A 11 0.30 -6.54 -10.80
C SER A 11 0.51 -6.78 -9.30
N VAL A 12 -0.16 -5.99 -8.44
CA VAL A 12 -0.08 -6.16 -6.99
C VAL A 12 -0.80 -7.44 -6.57
N SER A 13 -1.97 -7.71 -7.17
CA SER A 13 -2.69 -8.96 -6.89
C SER A 13 -1.81 -10.17 -7.21
N MET A 14 -1.06 -10.10 -8.29
CA MET A 14 -0.11 -11.16 -8.65
C MET A 14 1.02 -11.28 -7.64
N GLU A 15 1.52 -10.15 -7.16
CA GLU A 15 2.55 -10.14 -6.11
C GLU A 15 2.03 -10.79 -4.83
N LEU A 16 0.79 -10.49 -4.45
CA LEU A 16 0.18 -11.04 -3.25
C LEU A 16 0.02 -12.55 -3.33
N ASN A 17 -0.18 -13.09 -4.53
CA ASN A 17 -0.30 -14.54 -4.71
C ASN A 17 0.98 -15.30 -4.36
N LYS A 18 2.12 -14.61 -4.33
CA LYS A 18 3.41 -15.21 -3.99
C LYS A 18 3.72 -15.13 -2.49
N ILE A 19 2.85 -14.51 -1.72
CA ILE A 19 3.04 -14.30 -0.29
C ILE A 19 2.19 -15.29 0.48
N PRO A 20 2.68 -15.83 1.63
CA PRO A 20 1.87 -16.72 2.46
C PRO A 20 0.54 -16.09 2.86
N LYS A 21 -0.52 -16.88 2.87
CA LYS A 21 -1.89 -16.38 3.08
C LYS A 21 -2.04 -15.59 4.39
N LYS A 22 -1.39 -16.02 5.46
CA LYS A 22 -1.49 -15.31 6.74
C LYS A 22 -0.91 -13.89 6.65
N ASP A 23 0.13 -13.73 5.86
CA ASP A 23 0.76 -12.42 5.66
C ASP A 23 -0.09 -11.56 4.72
N VAL A 24 -0.71 -12.18 3.71
CA VAL A 24 -1.62 -11.48 2.81
C VAL A 24 -2.80 -10.88 3.59
N LYS A 25 -3.36 -11.62 4.54
CA LYS A 25 -4.45 -11.11 5.36
C LYS A 25 -4.03 -9.85 6.12
N ARG A 26 -2.83 -9.86 6.68
CA ARG A 26 -2.28 -8.71 7.39
C ARG A 26 -2.08 -7.53 6.45
N ILE A 27 -1.51 -7.78 5.28
CA ILE A 27 -1.28 -6.74 4.27
C ILE A 27 -2.60 -6.13 3.82
N LEU A 28 -3.62 -6.96 3.54
CA LEU A 28 -4.92 -6.47 3.11
C LEU A 28 -5.60 -5.63 4.19
N THR A 29 -5.44 -6.01 5.47
CA THR A 29 -5.98 -5.21 6.57
C THR A 29 -5.36 -3.82 6.58
N VAL A 30 -4.04 -3.76 6.40
CA VAL A 30 -3.32 -2.48 6.34
C VAL A 30 -3.77 -1.66 5.13
N ILE A 31 -3.88 -2.30 3.96
CA ILE A 31 -4.33 -1.63 2.74
C ILE A 31 -5.73 -1.04 2.94
N ARG A 32 -6.65 -1.79 3.53
CA ARG A 32 -8.01 -1.31 3.78
C ARG A 32 -8.03 -0.11 4.72
N SER A 33 -7.14 -0.09 5.69
CA SER A 33 -7.08 1.03 6.64
C SER A 33 -6.72 2.35 5.96
N LEU A 34 -6.07 2.30 4.81
CA LEU A 34 -5.70 3.49 4.06
C LEU A 34 -6.91 4.23 3.52
N SER A 35 -8.06 3.58 3.42
CA SER A 35 -9.28 4.25 2.97
C SER A 35 -9.74 5.32 3.97
N LYS A 36 -9.50 5.10 5.25
CA LYS A 36 -9.85 6.07 6.30
C LYS A 36 -8.72 7.04 6.58
N ASN A 37 -7.49 6.56 6.53
CA ASN A 37 -6.33 7.40 6.79
C ASN A 37 -5.20 6.99 5.84
N PRO A 38 -5.05 7.70 4.71
CA PRO A 38 -4.03 7.34 3.72
C PRO A 38 -2.60 7.69 4.15
N ARG A 39 -2.45 8.45 5.24
CA ARG A 39 -1.13 8.83 5.76
C ARG A 39 -0.98 8.44 7.22
N PRO A 40 -1.02 7.12 7.55
CA PRO A 40 -0.85 6.70 8.94
C PRO A 40 0.56 7.03 9.44
N PRO A 41 0.77 7.09 10.76
CA PRO A 41 2.07 7.48 11.32
C PRO A 41 3.25 6.66 10.81
N GLN A 42 3.03 5.38 10.51
CA GLN A 42 4.10 4.49 10.04
C GLN A 42 4.38 4.60 8.55
N SER A 43 3.61 5.42 7.81
CA SER A 43 3.88 5.65 6.40
C SER A 43 4.99 6.68 6.24
N LYS A 44 5.73 6.57 5.14
CA LYS A 44 6.76 7.54 4.79
C LYS A 44 6.56 8.00 3.35
N LYS A 45 6.60 9.31 3.16
CA LYS A 45 6.51 9.89 1.83
C LYS A 45 7.84 9.69 1.11
N LEU A 46 7.77 9.23 -0.12
CA LEU A 46 8.95 9.11 -0.98
C LEU A 46 9.21 10.48 -1.64
N SER A 47 10.48 10.83 -1.80
CA SER A 47 10.83 12.16 -2.26
C SER A 47 10.29 12.46 -3.65
N GLY A 48 9.82 13.68 -3.84
CA GLY A 48 9.47 14.24 -5.15
C GLY A 48 8.09 13.95 -5.67
N GLU A 49 7.29 13.06 -5.04
CA GLU A 49 5.98 12.69 -5.56
C GLU A 49 5.01 12.34 -4.44
N GLU A 50 3.72 12.23 -4.77
CA GLU A 50 2.69 11.80 -3.82
C GLU A 50 2.66 10.27 -3.71
N LYS A 51 3.85 9.69 -3.52
CA LYS A 51 4.06 8.25 -3.33
C LYS A 51 4.49 7.99 -1.90
N TYR A 52 4.00 6.91 -1.36
CA TYR A 52 4.21 6.57 0.05
C TYR A 52 4.61 5.12 0.20
N ARG A 53 5.32 4.85 1.27
CA ARG A 53 5.73 3.51 1.67
C ARG A 53 5.19 3.20 3.04
N LEU A 54 4.65 1.99 3.19
CA LEU A 54 4.13 1.50 4.46
C LEU A 54 4.69 0.12 4.74
N ARG A 55 5.23 -0.08 5.94
CA ARG A 55 5.73 -1.38 6.35
C ARG A 55 4.61 -2.24 6.91
N CYS A 56 4.64 -3.53 6.57
CA CYS A 56 3.76 -4.54 7.13
C CYS A 56 4.60 -5.78 7.39
N GLY A 57 5.17 -5.88 8.61
CA GLY A 57 6.13 -6.94 8.93
C GLY A 57 7.37 -6.82 8.03
N VAL A 58 7.70 -7.90 7.33
CA VAL A 58 8.85 -7.91 6.40
C VAL A 58 8.46 -7.45 5.00
N TYR A 59 7.21 -7.04 4.81
CA TYR A 59 6.72 -6.59 3.52
C TYR A 59 6.59 -5.09 3.49
N ARG A 60 6.63 -4.53 2.29
CA ARG A 60 6.42 -3.11 2.06
C ARG A 60 5.36 -2.91 1.01
N VAL A 61 4.49 -1.94 1.29
CA VAL A 61 3.41 -1.55 0.39
C VAL A 61 3.76 -0.16 -0.12
N LEU A 62 3.83 -0.02 -1.45
CA LEU A 62 4.01 1.29 -2.07
C LEU A 62 2.67 1.70 -2.67
N TYR A 63 2.31 2.95 -2.45
CA TYR A 63 1.04 3.45 -2.94
C TYR A 63 1.11 4.93 -3.28
N GLU A 64 0.16 5.37 -4.08
CA GLU A 64 0.01 6.77 -4.47
C GLU A 64 -1.30 7.30 -3.92
N ILE A 65 -1.30 8.57 -3.54
CA ILE A 65 -2.51 9.24 -3.05
C ILE A 65 -2.90 10.33 -4.02
N GLN A 66 -4.16 10.31 -4.44
CA GLN A 66 -4.75 11.36 -5.26
C GLN A 66 -5.82 12.03 -4.42
N ASP A 67 -5.45 13.11 -3.73
CA ASP A 67 -6.33 13.75 -2.77
C ASP A 67 -7.57 14.34 -3.40
N GLU A 68 -7.44 14.94 -4.57
CA GLU A 68 -8.60 15.57 -5.23
C GLU A 68 -9.65 14.56 -5.63
N GLU A 69 -9.24 13.36 -6.03
CA GLU A 69 -10.14 12.29 -6.44
C GLU A 69 -10.52 11.38 -5.29
N LEU A 70 -9.89 11.54 -4.12
CA LEU A 70 -10.05 10.65 -2.98
C LEU A 70 -9.75 9.20 -3.35
N ILE A 71 -8.59 8.99 -3.98
CA ILE A 71 -8.14 7.67 -4.42
C ILE A 71 -6.78 7.35 -3.80
N VAL A 72 -6.65 6.11 -3.33
CA VAL A 72 -5.37 5.51 -2.95
C VAL A 72 -5.12 4.35 -3.91
N CYS A 73 -4.03 4.41 -4.66
CA CYS A 73 -3.68 3.37 -5.62
C CYS A 73 -2.48 2.58 -5.11
N ILE A 74 -2.67 1.29 -4.84
CA ILE A 74 -1.60 0.41 -4.40
C ILE A 74 -0.79 -0.01 -5.63
N VAL A 75 0.51 0.32 -5.64
CA VAL A 75 1.36 0.08 -6.80
C VAL A 75 2.34 -1.07 -6.62
N ARG A 76 2.66 -1.44 -5.39
CA ARG A 76 3.51 -2.60 -5.09
C ARG A 76 3.23 -3.15 -3.71
N ALA A 77 3.41 -4.47 -3.56
CA ALA A 77 3.37 -5.14 -2.27
C ALA A 77 4.40 -6.26 -2.34
N ARG A 78 5.59 -6.05 -1.77
CA ARG A 78 6.71 -6.97 -1.90
C ARG A 78 7.47 -7.13 -0.58
N HIS A 79 8.24 -8.20 -0.51
CA HIS A 79 9.20 -8.39 0.57
C HIS A 79 10.17 -7.20 0.55
N ARG A 80 10.59 -6.76 1.74
CA ARG A 80 11.45 -5.58 1.88
C ARG A 80 12.72 -5.63 1.03
N LYS A 81 13.25 -6.84 0.77
CA LYS A 81 14.44 -7.00 -0.06
C LYS A 81 14.20 -6.71 -1.54
N ASP A 82 12.96 -6.88 -1.99
CA ASP A 82 12.62 -6.74 -3.41
C ASP A 82 12.18 -5.34 -3.79
N VAL A 83 11.72 -4.55 -2.81
CA VAL A 83 11.16 -3.23 -3.06
C VAL A 83 12.20 -2.24 -3.57
N TYR A 84 13.46 -2.43 -3.20
CA TYR A 84 14.54 -1.50 -3.57
C TYR A 84 15.27 -1.86 -4.85
N ARG A 85 14.77 -2.78 -5.61
CA ARG A 85 15.38 -3.17 -6.88
C ARG A 85 14.67 -2.57 -8.06
#